data_a60b7c115dda570d56fca0e8b6fd627c
#
_entry.id   a60b7c115dda570d56fca0e8b6fd627c
#
_cell.length_a   1.000
_cell.length_b   1.000
_cell.length_c   1.000
_cell.angle_alpha   90.00
_cell.angle_beta   90.00
_cell.angle_gamma   90.00
#
_symmetry.space_group_name_H-M   'P 1'
#
loop_
_entity.id
_entity.type
_entity.pdbx_description
1 polymer ?
#
loop_
_entity_poly.entity_id
_entity_poly.type
_entity_poly.pdbx_seq_one_letter_code
_entity_poly.pdbx_strand_id
1 'polypeptide(L)'
;MAGVNNRHRWKGRIVTNLEILSGKPIVSGTRISVELILDHLAANWSMAEIIESYPSITPEDILAALAFAANFIRTKPFITVDEIQKGKQF
;
A
#
# COMPACT_ATOMS: atom_id res chain seq x y z
N MET A 1 11.13 -19.03 -11.41
CA MET A 1 11.05 -18.10 -12.09
C MET A 1 11.67 -17.03 -11.54
N ALA A 2 12.05 -16.35 -12.21
CA ALA A 2 12.71 -15.38 -11.73
C ALA A 2 11.92 -14.76 -10.80
N GLY A 3 11.22 -15.21 -10.32
CA GLY A 3 10.66 -14.69 -9.37
C GLY A 3 10.23 -13.37 -9.55
N VAL A 4 9.56 -12.97 -8.68
CA VAL A 4 9.06 -11.71 -8.71
C VAL A 4 10.01 -10.88 -7.97
N ASN A 5 10.66 -10.01 -8.60
CA ASN A 5 11.60 -9.17 -7.92
C ASN A 5 11.09 -7.76 -7.96
N ASN A 6 10.05 -7.49 -7.20
CA ASN A 6 9.47 -6.15 -7.18
C ASN A 6 9.58 -5.47 -5.83
N ARG A 7 10.57 -5.88 -5.02
CA ARG A 7 10.68 -5.37 -3.66
C ARG A 7 10.89 -3.86 -3.59
N HIS A 8 11.51 -3.30 -4.62
CA HIS A 8 11.81 -1.88 -4.60
C HIS A 8 10.99 -1.10 -5.63
N ARG A 9 9.95 -1.74 -6.16
CA ARG A 9 9.15 -1.10 -7.20
C ARG A 9 8.54 0.21 -6.73
N TRP A 10 8.30 0.32 -5.43
CA TRP A 10 7.64 1.51 -4.90
C TRP A 10 8.55 2.70 -4.70
N LYS A 11 9.85 2.48 -4.73
CA LYS A 11 10.77 3.57 -4.44
C LYS A 11 10.64 4.67 -5.49
N GLY A 12 10.56 5.91 -5.01
CA GLY A 12 10.37 7.05 -5.90
C GLY A 12 8.93 7.30 -6.27
N ARG A 13 8.08 6.28 -6.19
CA ARG A 13 6.66 6.48 -6.50
C ARG A 13 5.83 6.66 -5.24
N ILE A 14 6.22 6.01 -4.15
CA ILE A 14 5.52 6.16 -2.88
C ILE A 14 6.43 6.93 -1.95
N VAL A 15 5.91 8.02 -1.42
CA VAL A 15 6.70 8.91 -0.55
C VAL A 15 5.85 9.33 0.63
N THR A 16 6.46 9.96 1.60
CA THR A 16 5.74 10.56 2.72
C THR A 16 6.12 12.02 2.80
N ASN A 17 5.15 12.83 3.22
CA ASN A 17 5.39 14.26 3.39
C ASN A 17 4.50 14.69 4.55
N LEU A 18 5.11 15.16 5.63
CA LEU A 18 4.34 15.51 6.82
C LEU A 18 3.25 16.54 6.56
N GLU A 19 3.42 17.33 5.52
CA GLU A 19 2.42 18.34 5.20
C GLU A 19 1.28 17.81 4.35
N ILE A 20 1.34 16.56 3.94
CA ILE A 20 0.29 15.95 3.14
C ILE A 20 -0.24 14.75 3.91
N LEU A 21 -1.51 14.79 4.25
CA LEU A 21 -2.18 13.70 4.95
C LEU A 21 -1.40 13.24 6.18
N SER A 22 -0.77 14.20 6.86
CA SER A 22 -0.06 13.95 8.12
C SER A 22 1.03 12.89 7.98
N GLY A 23 1.65 12.82 6.82
CA GLY A 23 2.78 11.90 6.63
C GLY A 23 2.40 10.50 6.24
N LYS A 24 1.14 10.25 5.88
CA LYS A 24 0.79 8.93 5.35
C LYS A 24 1.49 8.69 4.02
N PRO A 25 1.81 7.45 3.69
CA PRO A 25 2.40 7.15 2.38
C PRO A 25 1.44 7.55 1.27
N ILE A 26 1.94 8.27 0.29
CA ILE A 26 1.15 8.76 -0.82
C ILE A 26 1.88 8.48 -2.13
N VAL A 27 1.11 8.52 -3.22
CA VAL A 27 1.71 8.50 -4.55
C VAL A 27 2.38 9.85 -4.76
N SER A 28 3.63 9.84 -5.16
CA SER A 28 4.43 11.06 -5.33
C SER A 28 3.71 12.04 -6.22
N GLY A 29 3.67 13.28 -5.80
CA GLY A 29 3.02 14.33 -6.58
C GLY A 29 1.52 14.40 -6.43
N THR A 30 0.93 13.58 -5.58
CA THR A 30 -0.52 13.58 -5.38
C THR A 30 -0.85 13.63 -3.90
N ARG A 31 -2.14 13.72 -3.59
CA ARG A 31 -2.61 13.53 -2.24
C ARG A 31 -3.36 12.21 -2.11
N ILE A 32 -3.04 11.26 -2.96
CA ILE A 32 -3.70 9.95 -2.97
C ILE A 32 -2.85 8.99 -2.17
N SER A 33 -3.41 8.47 -1.08
CA SER A 33 -2.65 7.61 -0.17
C SER A 33 -2.61 6.18 -0.67
N VAL A 34 -1.58 5.46 -0.24
CA VAL A 34 -1.50 4.03 -0.46
C VAL A 34 -2.72 3.36 0.16
N GLU A 35 -3.09 3.80 1.35
CA GLU A 35 -4.23 3.24 2.05
C GLU A 35 -5.50 3.32 1.21
N LEU A 36 -5.74 4.45 0.58
CA LEU A 36 -6.92 4.63 -0.26
C LEU A 36 -6.92 3.65 -1.43
N ILE A 37 -5.77 3.51 -2.07
CA ILE A 37 -5.66 2.59 -3.20
C ILE A 37 -5.94 1.16 -2.74
N LEU A 38 -5.37 0.76 -1.61
CA LEU A 38 -5.58 -0.58 -1.10
C LEU A 38 -7.04 -0.81 -0.73
N ASP A 39 -7.69 0.20 -0.15
CA ASP A 39 -9.09 0.07 0.21
C ASP A 39 -9.96 -0.14 -1.02
N HIS A 40 -9.68 0.56 -2.11
CA HIS A 40 -10.44 0.35 -3.33
C HIS A 40 -10.23 -1.07 -3.88
N LEU A 41 -8.99 -1.54 -3.87
CA LEU A 41 -8.72 -2.90 -4.33
C LEU A 41 -9.42 -3.91 -3.44
N ALA A 42 -9.43 -3.67 -2.14
CA ALA A 42 -10.10 -4.56 -1.20
C ALA A 42 -11.61 -4.57 -1.43
N ALA A 43 -12.14 -3.48 -1.97
CA ALA A 43 -13.55 -3.40 -2.30
C ALA A 43 -13.84 -3.92 -3.70
N ASN A 44 -12.86 -4.59 -4.30
CA ASN A 44 -13.00 -5.25 -5.60
C ASN A 44 -13.04 -4.27 -6.77
N TRP A 45 -12.46 -3.08 -6.61
CA TRP A 45 -12.30 -2.20 -7.76
C TRP A 45 -11.17 -2.73 -8.62
N SER A 46 -11.31 -2.58 -9.93
CA SER A 46 -10.21 -2.91 -10.83
C SER A 46 -9.24 -1.75 -10.89
N MET A 47 -8.04 -2.00 -11.40
CA MET A 47 -7.08 -0.93 -11.61
C MET A 47 -7.66 0.14 -12.54
N ALA A 48 -8.39 -0.28 -13.57
CA ALA A 48 -8.98 0.66 -14.50
C ALA A 48 -9.98 1.57 -13.81
N GLU A 49 -10.76 1.02 -12.89
CA GLU A 49 -11.73 1.82 -12.16
C GLU A 49 -11.04 2.83 -11.25
N ILE A 50 -9.95 2.42 -10.63
CA ILE A 50 -9.20 3.33 -9.76
C ILE A 50 -8.62 4.47 -10.59
N ILE A 51 -8.02 4.15 -11.73
CA ILE A 51 -7.41 5.17 -12.57
C ILE A 51 -8.46 6.10 -13.14
N GLU A 52 -9.63 5.57 -13.45
CA GLU A 52 -10.70 6.42 -13.95
C GLU A 52 -11.12 7.42 -12.89
N SER A 53 -11.16 7.01 -11.63
CA SER A 53 -11.54 7.91 -10.54
C SER A 53 -10.42 8.85 -10.14
N TYR A 54 -9.19 8.43 -10.32
CA TYR A 54 -8.01 9.23 -9.93
C TYR A 54 -7.05 9.29 -11.12
N PRO A 55 -7.35 10.12 -12.12
CA PRO A 55 -6.57 10.10 -13.36
C PRO A 55 -5.10 10.48 -13.22
N SER A 56 -4.72 11.03 -12.07
CA SER A 56 -3.32 11.39 -11.87
C SER A 56 -2.43 10.20 -11.54
N ILE A 57 -2.99 9.02 -11.30
CA ILE A 57 -2.16 7.86 -11.00
C ILE A 57 -2.18 6.90 -12.18
N THR A 58 -1.15 6.06 -12.23
CA THR A 58 -0.94 5.14 -13.33
C THR A 58 -1.01 3.70 -12.81
N PRO A 59 -1.09 2.72 -13.69
CA PRO A 59 -1.01 1.33 -13.24
C PRO A 59 0.25 1.05 -12.44
N GLU A 60 1.37 1.66 -12.81
CA GLU A 60 2.61 1.47 -12.05
C GLU A 60 2.50 2.01 -10.64
N ASP A 61 1.74 3.08 -10.45
CA ASP A 61 1.54 3.62 -9.11
C ASP A 61 0.76 2.64 -8.24
N ILE A 62 -0.23 1.96 -8.83
CA ILE A 62 -1.00 0.97 -8.10
C ILE A 62 -0.13 -0.22 -7.73
N LEU A 63 0.70 -0.68 -8.67
CA LEU A 63 1.63 -1.77 -8.38
C LEU A 63 2.63 -1.34 -7.30
N ALA A 64 3.05 -0.09 -7.34
CA ALA A 64 3.96 0.43 -6.32
C ALA A 64 3.31 0.44 -4.95
N ALA A 65 2.02 0.79 -4.89
CA ALA A 65 1.30 0.77 -3.62
C ALA A 65 1.26 -0.64 -3.05
N LEU A 66 1.01 -1.63 -3.89
CA LEU A 66 1.00 -3.02 -3.44
C LEU A 66 2.38 -3.46 -2.97
N ALA A 67 3.42 -3.09 -3.70
CA ALA A 67 4.79 -3.45 -3.32
C ALA A 67 5.18 -2.77 -2.01
N PHE A 68 4.75 -1.53 -1.82
CA PHE A 68 5.02 -0.83 -0.58
C PHE A 68 4.35 -1.53 0.59
N ALA A 69 3.09 -1.92 0.41
CA ALA A 69 2.35 -2.61 1.48
C ALA A 69 3.02 -3.94 1.82
N ALA A 70 3.45 -4.67 0.81
CA ALA A 70 4.13 -5.94 1.03
C ALA A 70 5.43 -5.72 1.80
N ASN A 71 6.17 -4.67 1.46
CA ASN A 71 7.40 -4.35 2.15
C ASN A 71 7.13 -4.00 3.61
N PHE A 72 6.08 -3.22 3.84
CA PHE A 72 5.72 -2.83 5.19
C PHE A 72 5.40 -4.06 6.03
N ILE A 73 4.63 -4.98 5.49
CA ILE A 73 4.28 -6.21 6.18
C ILE A 73 5.51 -7.04 6.48
N ARG A 74 6.44 -7.09 5.51
CA ARG A 74 7.66 -7.89 5.67
C ARG A 74 8.53 -7.40 6.80
N THR A 75 8.49 -6.11 7.09
CA THR A 75 9.38 -5.52 8.09
C THR A 75 8.74 -5.43 9.46
N LYS A 76 7.49 -5.84 9.62
CA LYS A 76 6.81 -5.75 10.90
C LYS A 76 6.71 -7.11 11.55
N PRO A 77 6.86 -7.20 12.87
CA PRO A 77 6.61 -8.47 13.53
C PRO A 77 5.11 -8.74 13.59
N PHE A 78 4.77 -10.01 13.62
CA PHE A 78 3.37 -10.41 13.70
C PHE A 78 3.12 -11.14 14.99
N ILE A 79 1.90 -10.98 15.52
CA ILE A 79 1.49 -11.71 16.69
C ILE A 79 0.81 -12.97 16.19
N THR A 80 1.24 -14.12 16.70
CA THR A 80 0.65 -15.37 16.27
C THR A 80 -0.74 -15.55 16.88
N VAL A 81 -1.50 -16.47 16.33
CA VAL A 81 -2.80 -16.76 16.87
C VAL A 81 -2.71 -17.20 18.32
N ASP A 82 -1.71 -18.01 18.66
CA ASP A 82 -1.54 -18.43 20.03
C ASP A 82 -1.30 -17.26 20.96
N GLU A 83 -0.50 -16.31 20.54
CA GLU A 83 -0.22 -15.14 21.35
C GLU A 83 -1.46 -14.30 21.53
N ILE A 84 -2.27 -14.18 20.50
CA ILE A 84 -3.50 -13.44 20.61
C ILE A 84 -4.43 -14.09 21.62
N GLN A 85 -4.55 -15.40 21.55
CA GLN A 85 -5.45 -16.09 22.45
C GLN A 85 -4.97 -16.07 23.88
N LYS A 86 -3.66 -16.12 24.08
CA LYS A 86 -3.19 -16.04 25.39
C LYS A 86 -3.42 -14.70 25.97
N GLY A 87 -3.24 -13.68 25.19
CA GLY A 87 -3.43 -12.42 25.76
C GLY A 87 -4.76 -11.88 25.76
N LYS A 88 -5.71 -12.42 25.24
CA LYS A 88 -6.76 -11.88 25.00
C LYS A 88 -7.56 -11.83 25.64
N GLN A 89 -8.13 -11.19 25.30
CA GLN A 89 -8.91 -10.92 25.86
C GLN A 89 -9.94 -10.41 25.18
N PHE A 90 -10.27 -10.68 24.16
CA PHE A 90 -11.49 -10.24 23.63
C PHE A 90 -12.48 -11.26 23.71
#